data_ce9689b1433a0b09e5a05d5cd9fbd26a
#
_entry.id   ce9689b1433a0b09e5a05d5cd9fbd26a
#
_cell.length_a   1.000
_cell.length_b   1.000
_cell.length_c   1.000
_cell.angle_alpha   90.00
_cell.angle_beta   90.00
_cell.angle_gamma   90.00
#
_symmetry.space_group_name_H-M   'P 1'
#
loop_
_entity.id
_entity.type
_entity.pdbx_description
1 polymer ?
#
loop_
_entity_poly.entity_id
_entity_poly.type
_entity_poly.pdbx_seq_one_letter_code
_entity_poly.pdbx_strand_id
1 'polypeptide(L)'
;GDSFGKACHLSERDGSIQRRHQKLTEEAPSPFMTTQLRKKMGDAAVKAAEYISYEGAGTIEFLVDKHRNFYFMEMNTRIHYEHPITEQVIDYDLIFEQIKVAAGVPITGKNYTPKLHSIECRINAEDPFSDFRPSPGKITTLHVPGGHGVRVDTHVYAGYTIPPNYDSMTAKLITTAQTREEA
;
A
#
# COMPACT_ATOMS: atom_id res chain seq x y z
N GLY A 1 -14.86 2.55 3.90
CA GLY A 1 -16.24 2.86 4.32
C GLY A 1 -17.23 1.84 3.82
N ASP A 2 -18.41 1.85 4.38
CA ASP A 2 -19.52 0.99 3.98
C ASP A 2 -20.77 1.78 3.55
N SER A 3 -21.77 1.10 3.00
CA SER A 3 -23.04 1.70 2.56
C SER A 3 -23.94 2.20 3.71
N PHE A 4 -23.55 1.96 4.96
CA PHE A 4 -24.26 2.41 6.15
C PHE A 4 -23.70 3.70 6.76
N GLY A 5 -22.74 4.32 6.08
CA GLY A 5 -22.13 5.58 6.49
C GLY A 5 -21.02 5.44 7.52
N LYS A 6 -20.52 4.23 7.78
CA LYS A 6 -19.37 4.03 8.66
C LYS A 6 -18.07 4.04 7.86
N ALA A 7 -17.05 4.65 8.41
CA ALA A 7 -15.68 4.55 7.93
C ALA A 7 -14.71 4.19 9.06
N CYS A 8 -13.59 3.60 8.72
CA CYS A 8 -12.48 3.39 9.63
C CYS A 8 -11.15 3.58 8.90
N HIS A 9 -10.10 3.93 9.61
CA HIS A 9 -8.77 3.94 9.05
C HIS A 9 -8.02 2.64 9.40
N LEU A 10 -7.17 2.22 8.47
CA LEU A 10 -6.33 1.03 8.59
C LEU A 10 -4.88 1.39 8.89
N SER A 11 -4.67 2.51 9.60
CA SER A 11 -3.37 3.11 9.86
C SER A 11 -2.71 3.72 8.62
N GLU A 12 -1.44 4.07 8.72
CA GLU A 12 -0.71 4.76 7.66
C GLU A 12 0.31 3.86 6.97
N ARG A 13 0.68 4.29 5.79
CA ARG A 13 1.86 3.85 5.04
C ARG A 13 2.75 5.05 4.75
N ASP A 14 4.05 4.82 4.66
CA ASP A 14 5.03 5.79 4.22
C ASP A 14 5.47 5.45 2.79
N GLY A 15 5.20 6.36 1.88
CA GLY A 15 5.58 6.26 0.47
C GLY A 15 6.53 7.38 0.05
N SER A 16 7.42 7.82 0.96
CA SER A 16 8.34 8.94 0.71
C SER A 16 9.47 8.60 -0.25
N ILE A 17 9.82 7.30 -0.39
CA ILE A 17 10.90 6.85 -1.28
C ILE A 17 10.37 6.75 -2.71
N GLN A 18 10.70 7.74 -3.51
CA GLN A 18 10.19 7.90 -4.86
C GLN A 18 11.30 8.17 -5.86
N ARG A 19 11.06 7.80 -7.12
CA ARG A 19 11.82 8.22 -8.28
C ARG A 19 10.86 8.82 -9.31
N ARG A 20 11.09 10.08 -9.69
CA ARG A 20 10.23 10.81 -10.65
C ARG A 20 8.74 10.76 -10.26
N HIS A 21 8.45 11.02 -8.98
CA HIS A 21 7.10 10.97 -8.40
C HIS A 21 6.43 9.58 -8.43
N GLN A 22 7.20 8.52 -8.64
CA GLN A 22 6.75 7.14 -8.53
C GLN A 22 7.30 6.50 -7.26
N LYS A 23 6.42 5.96 -6.43
CA LYS A 23 6.81 5.21 -5.22
C LYS A 23 7.62 3.98 -5.65
N LEU A 24 8.75 3.75 -5.01
CA LEU A 24 9.61 2.58 -5.24
C LEU A 24 9.60 1.62 -4.07
N THR A 25 9.59 2.19 -2.87
CA THR A 25 9.54 1.44 -1.62
C THR A 25 8.53 2.12 -0.71
N GLU A 26 7.69 1.32 -0.12
CA GLU A 26 6.71 1.75 0.88
C GLU A 26 6.89 0.95 2.15
N GLU A 27 6.61 1.56 3.29
CA GLU A 27 6.67 0.87 4.59
C GLU A 27 5.47 1.21 5.49
N ALA A 28 5.15 0.31 6.38
CA ALA A 28 4.12 0.49 7.39
C ALA A 28 4.57 -0.19 8.71
N PRO A 29 4.42 0.50 9.85
CA PRO A 29 4.10 1.92 9.98
C PRO A 29 5.27 2.83 9.57
N SER A 30 5.00 4.13 9.38
CA SER A 30 6.05 5.12 9.12
C SER A 30 6.94 5.31 10.34
N PRO A 31 8.29 5.28 10.19
CA PRO A 31 9.20 5.55 11.29
C PRO A 31 9.15 7.01 11.77
N PHE A 32 8.61 7.90 10.96
CA PHE A 32 8.43 9.32 11.32
C PHE A 32 7.17 9.57 12.15
N MET A 33 6.23 8.61 12.16
CA MET A 33 4.93 8.75 12.79
C MET A 33 4.98 8.63 14.31
N THR A 34 4.27 9.53 14.99
CA THR A 34 3.95 9.38 16.42
C THR A 34 2.52 8.90 16.60
N THR A 35 2.21 8.31 17.77
CA THR A 35 0.84 7.89 18.09
C THR A 35 -0.16 9.05 17.97
N GLN A 36 0.24 10.25 18.40
CA GLN A 36 -0.61 11.44 18.34
C GLN A 36 -0.85 11.89 16.89
N LEU A 37 0.19 11.90 16.05
CA LEU A 37 0.06 12.27 14.65
C LEU A 37 -0.79 11.25 13.89
N ARG A 38 -0.56 9.95 14.12
CA ARG A 38 -1.37 8.87 13.54
C ARG A 38 -2.84 9.05 13.85
N LYS A 39 -3.16 9.35 15.12
CA LYS A 39 -4.55 9.60 15.52
C LYS A 39 -5.14 10.80 14.78
N LYS A 40 -4.45 11.93 14.74
CA LYS A 40 -4.94 13.14 14.06
C LYS A 40 -5.19 12.92 12.57
N MET A 41 -4.24 12.30 11.88
CA MET A 41 -4.36 12.01 10.46
C MET A 41 -5.46 10.98 10.19
N GLY A 42 -5.52 9.93 10.99
CA GLY A 42 -6.56 8.91 10.89
C GLY A 42 -7.96 9.47 11.13
N ASP A 43 -8.15 10.29 12.15
CA ASP A 43 -9.43 10.96 12.43
C ASP A 43 -9.83 11.88 11.27
N ALA A 44 -8.88 12.61 10.68
CA ALA A 44 -9.14 13.46 9.53
C ALA A 44 -9.57 12.64 8.30
N ALA A 45 -8.91 11.50 8.06
CA ALA A 45 -9.25 10.60 6.96
C ALA A 45 -10.64 9.97 7.13
N VAL A 46 -10.95 9.48 8.33
CA VAL A 46 -12.28 8.92 8.65
C VAL A 46 -13.37 9.97 8.45
N LYS A 47 -13.18 11.17 9.01
CA LYS A 47 -14.13 12.27 8.85
C LYS A 47 -14.37 12.64 7.39
N ALA A 48 -13.33 12.67 6.57
CA ALA A 48 -13.45 12.96 5.15
C ALA A 48 -14.25 11.85 4.43
N ALA A 49 -13.95 10.58 4.71
CA ALA A 49 -14.65 9.44 4.12
C ALA A 49 -16.14 9.40 4.51
N GLU A 50 -16.47 9.66 5.78
CA GLU A 50 -17.85 9.74 6.26
C GLU A 50 -18.60 10.91 5.63
N TYR A 51 -17.96 12.08 5.52
CA TYR A 51 -18.58 13.27 4.94
C TYR A 51 -19.04 13.08 3.50
N ILE A 52 -18.26 12.32 2.70
CA ILE A 52 -18.60 12.02 1.30
C ILE A 52 -19.36 10.71 1.14
N SER A 53 -19.71 10.03 2.24
CA SER A 53 -20.36 8.71 2.23
C SER A 53 -19.60 7.71 1.36
N TYR A 54 -18.26 7.65 1.53
CA TYR A 54 -17.40 6.80 0.71
C TYR A 54 -17.61 5.32 1.03
N GLU A 55 -17.74 4.50 -0.03
CA GLU A 55 -17.86 3.06 0.06
C GLU A 55 -16.63 2.36 -0.55
N GLY A 56 -16.18 1.29 0.09
CA GLY A 56 -15.03 0.49 -0.35
C GLY A 56 -13.71 0.93 0.26
N ALA A 57 -12.62 0.41 -0.31
CA ALA A 57 -11.27 0.77 0.06
C ALA A 57 -10.81 2.03 -0.67
N GLY A 58 -10.18 2.94 0.05
CA GLY A 58 -9.62 4.17 -0.51
C GLY A 58 -8.38 4.59 0.25
N THR A 59 -7.66 5.55 -0.30
CA THR A 59 -6.47 6.11 0.31
C THR A 59 -6.54 7.63 0.29
N ILE A 60 -6.29 8.24 1.45
CA ILE A 60 -6.10 9.68 1.56
C ILE A 60 -4.60 9.93 1.72
N GLU A 61 -4.03 10.70 0.81
CA GLU A 61 -2.62 11.05 0.82
C GLU A 61 -2.41 12.41 1.50
N PHE A 62 -1.39 12.45 2.36
CA PHE A 62 -0.97 13.64 3.07
C PHE A 62 0.52 13.91 2.86
N LEU A 63 0.88 15.17 2.81
CA LEU A 63 2.25 15.61 2.99
C LEU A 63 2.47 15.93 4.47
N VAL A 64 3.59 15.47 5.02
CA VAL A 64 3.95 15.74 6.42
C VAL A 64 5.28 16.48 6.44
N ASP A 65 5.33 17.64 7.08
CA ASP A 65 6.55 18.44 7.20
C ASP A 65 7.44 17.96 8.35
N LYS A 66 8.65 18.51 8.44
CA LYS A 66 9.62 18.21 9.52
C LYS A 66 9.13 18.55 10.94
N HIS A 67 8.11 19.39 11.06
CA HIS A 67 7.49 19.78 12.32
C HIS A 67 6.26 18.92 12.65
N ARG A 68 5.98 17.89 11.84
CA ARG A 68 4.82 17.01 11.96
C ARG A 68 3.47 17.70 11.73
N ASN A 69 3.45 18.79 10.96
CA ASN A 69 2.21 19.28 10.40
C ASN A 69 1.87 18.45 9.16
N PHE A 70 0.60 18.13 8.97
CA PHE A 70 0.15 17.37 7.81
C PHE A 70 -0.83 18.19 6.96
N TYR A 71 -0.75 17.96 5.67
CA TYR A 71 -1.52 18.69 4.66
C TYR A 71 -2.15 17.70 3.72
N PHE A 72 -3.45 17.85 3.48
CA PHE A 72 -4.17 17.02 2.50
C PHE A 72 -3.58 17.25 1.10
N MET A 73 -3.33 16.17 0.40
CA MET A 73 -2.86 16.20 -0.97
C MET A 73 -3.96 15.73 -1.94
N GLU A 74 -4.41 14.50 -1.78
CA GLU A 74 -5.46 13.93 -2.62
C GLU A 74 -6.18 12.75 -1.94
N MET A 75 -7.32 12.35 -2.50
CA MET A 75 -7.98 11.10 -2.19
C MET A 75 -8.04 10.23 -3.44
N ASN A 76 -7.54 9.02 -3.32
CA ASN A 76 -7.65 7.99 -4.34
C ASN A 76 -8.79 7.05 -3.99
N THR A 77 -9.86 7.07 -4.80
CA THR A 77 -11.08 6.27 -4.57
C THR A 77 -10.92 4.84 -5.11
N ARG A 78 -9.82 4.20 -4.79
CA ARG A 78 -9.47 2.85 -5.21
C ARG A 78 -8.45 2.24 -4.26
N ILE A 79 -8.28 0.94 -4.34
CA ILE A 79 -7.17 0.26 -3.70
C ILE A 79 -5.83 0.68 -4.35
N HIS A 80 -4.78 0.74 -3.57
CA HIS A 80 -3.43 1.03 -4.04
C HIS A 80 -2.59 -0.25 -4.20
N TYR A 81 -1.53 -0.18 -4.98
CA TYR A 81 -0.58 -1.28 -5.14
C TYR A 81 0.04 -1.71 -3.82
N GLU A 82 0.31 -0.76 -2.94
CA GLU A 82 0.95 -0.96 -1.65
C GLU A 82 0.00 -1.45 -0.53
N HIS A 83 -1.24 -1.85 -0.84
CA HIS A 83 -2.15 -2.41 0.17
C HIS A 83 -1.59 -3.61 0.93
N PRO A 84 -0.71 -4.46 0.37
CA PRO A 84 -0.20 -5.63 1.08
C PRO A 84 0.53 -5.31 2.38
N ILE A 85 1.28 -4.19 2.47
CA ILE A 85 1.94 -3.84 3.74
C ILE A 85 0.94 -3.48 4.83
N THR A 86 -0.18 -2.84 4.48
CA THR A 86 -1.28 -2.60 5.42
C THR A 86 -1.86 -3.93 5.91
N GLU A 87 -2.16 -4.86 5.00
CA GLU A 87 -2.67 -6.19 5.34
C GLU A 87 -1.77 -6.92 6.33
N GLN A 88 -0.45 -6.88 6.08
CA GLN A 88 0.53 -7.57 6.90
C GLN A 88 0.63 -7.00 8.33
N VAL A 89 0.58 -5.67 8.49
CA VAL A 89 0.80 -5.05 9.81
C VAL A 89 -0.44 -5.04 10.70
N ILE A 90 -1.64 -5.21 10.14
CA ILE A 90 -2.89 -5.20 10.90
C ILE A 90 -3.67 -6.52 10.83
N ASP A 91 -3.18 -7.48 10.08
CA ASP A 91 -3.86 -8.78 9.85
C ASP A 91 -5.28 -8.60 9.30
N TYR A 92 -5.38 -8.03 8.08
CA TYR A 92 -6.65 -7.65 7.47
C TYR A 92 -6.62 -7.86 5.96
N ASP A 93 -7.48 -8.70 5.44
CA ASP A 93 -7.61 -8.94 4.00
C ASP A 93 -8.47 -7.84 3.35
N LEU A 94 -7.80 -6.85 2.78
CA LEU A 94 -8.43 -5.65 2.20
C LEU A 94 -9.27 -5.98 0.96
N ILE A 95 -8.82 -6.91 0.14
CA ILE A 95 -9.54 -7.33 -1.07
C ILE A 95 -10.83 -8.04 -0.69
N PHE A 96 -10.75 -8.97 0.26
CA PHE A 96 -11.91 -9.70 0.75
C PHE A 96 -12.95 -8.75 1.39
N GLU A 97 -12.50 -7.84 2.23
CA GLU A 97 -13.38 -6.84 2.87
C GLU A 97 -14.00 -5.89 1.85
N GLN A 98 -13.28 -5.49 0.81
CA GLN A 98 -13.83 -4.68 -0.28
C GLN A 98 -14.97 -5.40 -1.01
N ILE A 99 -14.83 -6.71 -1.25
CA ILE A 99 -15.89 -7.53 -1.85
C ILE A 99 -17.10 -7.62 -0.91
N LYS A 100 -16.88 -7.82 0.39
CA LYS A 100 -17.96 -7.85 1.39
C LYS A 100 -18.73 -6.54 1.43
N VAL A 101 -18.04 -5.40 1.43
CA VAL A 101 -18.67 -4.08 1.40
C VAL A 101 -19.53 -3.92 0.13
N ALA A 102 -19.00 -4.29 -1.03
CA ALA A 102 -19.75 -4.26 -2.29
C ALA A 102 -20.97 -5.18 -2.29
N ALA A 103 -20.95 -6.24 -1.49
CA ALA A 103 -22.10 -7.14 -1.26
C ALA A 103 -23.07 -6.61 -0.17
N GLY A 104 -22.86 -5.40 0.36
CA GLY A 104 -23.73 -4.79 1.36
C GLY A 104 -23.47 -5.24 2.80
N VAL A 105 -22.31 -5.86 3.08
CA VAL A 105 -21.93 -6.27 4.44
C VAL A 105 -21.30 -5.07 5.17
N PRO A 106 -21.78 -4.70 6.37
CA PRO A 106 -21.20 -3.57 7.09
C PRO A 106 -19.80 -3.89 7.61
N ILE A 107 -18.92 -2.87 7.64
CA ILE A 107 -17.63 -2.94 8.34
C ILE A 107 -17.81 -2.86 9.84
N THR A 108 -16.81 -3.31 10.61
CA THR A 108 -16.84 -3.19 12.08
C THR A 108 -16.76 -1.74 12.55
N GLY A 109 -16.22 -0.83 11.71
CA GLY A 109 -15.99 0.58 12.04
C GLY A 109 -14.90 0.82 13.07
N LYS A 110 -14.08 -0.19 13.36
CA LYS A 110 -12.97 -0.12 14.30
C LYS A 110 -11.72 0.35 13.59
N ASN A 111 -11.07 1.38 14.12
CA ASN A 111 -9.74 1.79 13.67
C ASN A 111 -8.67 0.78 14.08
N TYR A 112 -7.70 0.59 13.20
CA TYR A 112 -6.63 -0.39 13.38
C TYR A 112 -5.31 0.27 13.74
N THR A 113 -4.50 -0.47 14.51
CA THR A 113 -3.14 -0.07 14.89
C THR A 113 -2.16 -1.15 14.43
N PRO A 114 -1.04 -0.79 13.80
CA PRO A 114 -0.04 -1.76 13.37
C PRO A 114 0.53 -2.55 14.54
N LYS A 115 0.74 -3.85 14.31
CA LYS A 115 1.36 -4.77 15.29
C LYS A 115 2.74 -5.23 14.85
N LEU A 116 3.03 -5.15 13.56
CA LEU A 116 4.25 -5.58 12.91
C LEU A 116 4.82 -4.41 12.10
N HIS A 117 5.99 -4.61 11.51
CA HIS A 117 6.56 -3.73 10.51
C HIS A 117 6.65 -4.47 9.17
N SER A 118 6.28 -3.80 8.09
CA SER A 118 6.32 -4.37 6.75
C SER A 118 6.87 -3.37 5.74
N ILE A 119 7.71 -3.86 4.84
CA ILE A 119 8.32 -3.06 3.77
C ILE A 119 7.99 -3.72 2.43
N GLU A 120 7.54 -2.93 1.48
CA GLU A 120 7.29 -3.35 0.11
C GLU A 120 8.28 -2.69 -0.84
N CYS A 121 8.85 -3.46 -1.74
CA CYS A 121 9.65 -2.98 -2.87
C CYS A 121 8.95 -3.34 -4.16
N ARG A 122 8.76 -2.37 -5.04
CA ARG A 122 8.26 -2.60 -6.40
C ARG A 122 9.38 -3.15 -7.27
N ILE A 123 9.11 -4.25 -7.95
CA ILE A 123 10.03 -4.86 -8.91
C ILE A 123 9.57 -4.49 -10.31
N ASN A 124 10.35 -3.66 -10.97
CA ASN A 124 10.03 -3.09 -12.26
C ASN A 124 10.93 -3.65 -13.38
N ALA A 125 10.33 -3.92 -14.53
CA ALA A 125 11.07 -4.25 -15.76
C ALA A 125 11.61 -2.95 -16.38
N GLU A 126 12.72 -2.48 -15.86
CA GLU A 126 13.39 -1.24 -16.25
C GLU A 126 14.90 -1.45 -16.41
N ASP A 127 15.51 -0.72 -17.34
CA ASP A 127 16.95 -0.78 -17.58
C ASP A 127 17.66 0.36 -16.81
N PRO A 128 18.39 0.05 -15.72
CA PRO A 128 19.09 1.05 -14.92
C PRO A 128 20.22 1.75 -15.67
N PHE A 129 20.78 1.12 -16.71
CA PHE A 129 21.84 1.72 -17.53
C PHE A 129 21.28 2.68 -18.59
N SER A 130 20.00 2.64 -18.86
CA SER A 130 19.28 3.50 -19.81
C SER A 130 18.29 4.42 -19.09
N ASP A 131 18.70 4.97 -17.95
CA ASP A 131 17.90 5.90 -17.15
C ASP A 131 16.54 5.31 -16.71
N PHE A 132 16.54 4.02 -16.35
CA PHE A 132 15.35 3.29 -15.91
C PHE A 132 14.20 3.29 -16.92
N ARG A 133 14.54 3.33 -18.21
CA ARG A 133 13.56 3.18 -19.28
C ARG A 133 12.88 1.81 -19.17
N PRO A 134 11.55 1.71 -19.40
CA PRO A 134 10.85 0.43 -19.47
C PRO A 134 11.55 -0.54 -20.41
N SER A 135 11.72 -1.78 -19.96
CA SER A 135 12.43 -2.86 -20.67
C SER A 135 11.47 -4.04 -20.86
N PRO A 136 10.56 -3.97 -21.85
CA PRO A 136 9.66 -5.08 -22.17
C PRO A 136 10.46 -6.25 -22.76
N GLY A 137 9.90 -7.45 -22.69
CA GLY A 137 10.54 -8.63 -23.26
C GLY A 137 10.12 -9.92 -22.56
N LYS A 138 10.71 -11.03 -23.03
CA LYS A 138 10.40 -12.36 -22.51
C LYS A 138 11.23 -12.67 -21.27
N ILE A 139 10.57 -13.12 -20.20
CA ILE A 139 11.20 -13.67 -19.01
C ILE A 139 11.60 -15.12 -19.32
N THR A 140 12.89 -15.37 -19.46
CA THR A 140 13.39 -16.71 -19.75
C THR A 140 13.48 -17.58 -18.52
N THR A 141 13.83 -16.97 -17.38
CA THR A 141 13.95 -17.66 -16.09
C THR A 141 13.40 -16.75 -14.99
N LEU A 142 12.67 -17.33 -14.06
CA LEU A 142 12.13 -16.64 -12.89
C LEU A 142 12.35 -17.51 -11.66
N HIS A 143 12.92 -16.92 -10.61
CA HIS A 143 13.00 -17.49 -9.30
C HIS A 143 12.56 -16.43 -8.29
N VAL A 144 11.49 -16.70 -7.53
CA VAL A 144 10.98 -15.79 -6.52
C VAL A 144 11.41 -16.24 -5.12
N PRO A 145 11.80 -15.31 -4.24
CA PRO A 145 12.10 -15.65 -2.85
C PRO A 145 10.81 -16.04 -2.11
N GLY A 146 10.97 -16.77 -1.00
CA GLY A 146 9.88 -17.17 -0.13
C GLY A 146 10.39 -17.51 1.25
N GLY A 147 9.47 -17.79 2.15
CA GLY A 147 9.75 -18.15 3.54
C GLY A 147 8.93 -17.33 4.53
N HIS A 148 9.21 -17.53 5.82
CA HIS A 148 8.50 -16.78 6.85
C HIS A 148 8.75 -15.29 6.74
N GLY A 149 7.66 -14.48 6.74
CA GLY A 149 7.75 -13.03 6.61
C GLY A 149 8.06 -12.52 5.20
N VAL A 150 8.09 -13.39 4.17
CA VAL A 150 8.31 -12.98 2.78
C VAL A 150 7.09 -13.31 1.95
N ARG A 151 6.50 -12.27 1.34
CA ARG A 151 5.37 -12.37 0.40
C ARG A 151 5.79 -11.77 -0.94
N VAL A 152 5.44 -12.46 -2.03
CA VAL A 152 5.63 -11.93 -3.39
C VAL A 152 4.29 -11.95 -4.11
N ASP A 153 3.82 -10.77 -4.49
CA ASP A 153 2.64 -10.63 -5.34
C ASP A 153 3.12 -10.34 -6.77
N THR A 154 2.81 -11.26 -7.68
CA THR A 154 3.25 -11.13 -9.08
C THR A 154 2.26 -11.77 -10.04
N HIS A 155 2.22 -11.25 -11.26
CA HIS A 155 1.48 -11.84 -12.38
C HIS A 155 2.40 -12.50 -13.42
N VAL A 156 3.72 -12.35 -13.25
CA VAL A 156 4.68 -12.91 -14.21
C VAL A 156 5.13 -14.31 -13.81
N TYR A 157 5.57 -15.07 -14.82
CA TYR A 157 6.09 -16.42 -14.70
C TYR A 157 7.17 -16.67 -15.76
N ALA A 158 7.92 -17.74 -15.64
CA ALA A 158 8.91 -18.11 -16.65
C ALA A 158 8.24 -18.35 -18.01
N GLY A 159 8.70 -17.67 -19.04
CA GLY A 159 8.09 -17.67 -20.38
C GLY A 159 7.12 -16.53 -20.64
N TYR A 160 6.68 -15.78 -19.61
CA TYR A 160 5.82 -14.61 -19.80
C TYR A 160 6.54 -13.52 -20.59
N THR A 161 5.81 -12.85 -21.48
CA THR A 161 6.33 -11.68 -22.22
C THR A 161 5.72 -10.41 -21.63
N ILE A 162 6.58 -9.57 -21.07
CA ILE A 162 6.18 -8.26 -20.52
C ILE A 162 5.83 -7.35 -21.70
N PRO A 163 4.56 -6.88 -21.79
CA PRO A 163 4.13 -6.04 -22.90
C PRO A 163 4.65 -4.60 -22.75
N PRO A 164 4.87 -3.87 -23.87
CA PRO A 164 5.32 -2.49 -23.83
C PRO A 164 4.23 -1.46 -23.50
N ASN A 165 2.97 -1.89 -23.45
CA ASN A 165 1.81 -0.98 -23.41
C ASN A 165 1.30 -0.68 -21.99
N TYR A 166 1.85 -1.36 -20.96
CA TYR A 166 1.45 -1.23 -19.57
C TYR A 166 2.62 -0.78 -18.69
N ASP A 167 2.32 -0.52 -17.42
CA ASP A 167 3.33 -0.23 -16.40
C ASP A 167 4.41 -1.31 -16.36
N SER A 168 5.64 -0.90 -16.09
CA SER A 168 6.80 -1.79 -15.99
C SER A 168 6.79 -2.68 -14.73
N MET A 169 5.91 -2.44 -13.77
CA MET A 169 5.87 -3.21 -12.53
C MET A 169 5.47 -4.67 -12.79
N THR A 170 6.33 -5.59 -12.37
CA THR A 170 6.16 -7.04 -12.56
C THR A 170 5.85 -7.78 -11.28
N ALA A 171 6.31 -7.28 -10.15
CA ALA A 171 6.09 -7.88 -8.86
C ALA A 171 6.17 -6.85 -7.73
N LYS A 172 5.65 -7.24 -6.57
CA LYS A 172 5.88 -6.60 -5.27
C LYS A 172 6.55 -7.61 -4.36
N LEU A 173 7.69 -7.26 -3.83
CA LEU A 173 8.37 -8.03 -2.79
C LEU A 173 8.03 -7.36 -1.45
N ILE A 174 7.42 -8.10 -0.56
CA ILE A 174 6.97 -7.63 0.75
C ILE A 174 7.67 -8.44 1.83
N THR A 175 8.32 -7.76 2.76
CA THR A 175 8.92 -8.38 3.94
C THR A 175 8.20 -7.88 5.20
N THR A 176 8.05 -8.74 6.20
CA THR A 176 7.32 -8.44 7.43
C THR A 176 7.99 -9.08 8.62
N ALA A 177 8.22 -8.30 9.68
CA ALA A 177 8.80 -8.77 10.92
C ALA A 177 8.27 -7.99 12.14
N GLN A 178 8.80 -8.30 13.33
CA GLN A 178 8.41 -7.62 14.58
C GLN A 178 8.95 -6.19 14.62
N THR A 179 10.13 -5.96 14.09
CA THR A 179 10.79 -4.65 14.06
C THR A 179 11.10 -4.22 12.62
N ARG A 180 11.39 -2.94 12.44
CA ARG A 180 11.77 -2.38 11.14
C ARG A 180 13.09 -2.96 10.64
N GLU A 181 14.02 -3.17 11.55
CA GLU A 181 15.37 -3.66 11.24
C GLU A 181 15.35 -5.11 10.78
N GLU A 182 14.35 -5.89 11.20
CA GLU A 182 14.18 -7.28 10.82
C GLU A 182 13.34 -7.45 9.55
N ALA A 183 12.53 -6.45 9.21
CA ALA A 183 11.71 -6.45 8.02
C ALA A 183 12.53 -6.02 6.80
#